data_29f32ab60268d3761291a0ab79454d62
#
_entry.id   29f32ab60268d3761291a0ab79454d62
#
_cell.length_a   1.000
_cell.length_b   1.000
_cell.length_c   1.000
_cell.angle_alpha   90.00
_cell.angle_beta   90.00
_cell.angle_gamma   90.00
#
_symmetry.space_group_name_H-M   'P 1'
#
loop_
_entity.id
_entity.type
_entity.pdbx_description
1 polymer ?
#
loop_
_entity_poly.entity_id
_entity_poly.type
_entity_poly.pdbx_seq_one_letter_code
_entity_poly.pdbx_strand_id
1 'polypeptide(L)'
;MPDNPYTPIPQQPLLVVISGLSGAGKDSVLKELRKRGQPMHFVVTATNRPARSDEVNGRDYIFIRDEEFARMIEEDELLEYALVYNQYKGVPKSQVRQAMESGKDVIMRVDVQGAATIRRKCLEAVLIFLTTESEESLVKRLHARSTETDDSLHLRVAAARQELDRINEFDYLVVNRDSQLSQTVDIIEAIIQAEHHRTCPRKVTL
;
A
#
# COMPACT_ATOMS: atom_id res chain seq x y z
N MET A 1 -8.17 -30.70 -12.01
CA MET A 1 -9.53 -30.22 -11.74
C MET A 1 -10.03 -30.93 -10.50
N PRO A 2 -10.74 -30.31 -9.57
CA PRO A 2 -11.33 -31.06 -8.45
C PRO A 2 -12.31 -32.09 -9.02
N ASP A 3 -12.31 -33.28 -8.43
CA ASP A 3 -13.16 -34.41 -8.85
C ASP A 3 -14.67 -34.13 -8.71
N ASN A 4 -15.03 -33.06 -8.03
CA ASN A 4 -16.39 -32.58 -7.88
C ASN A 4 -16.51 -31.12 -8.41
N PRO A 5 -17.27 -30.87 -9.49
CA PRO A 5 -17.42 -29.52 -10.04
C PRO A 5 -18.12 -28.52 -9.11
N TYR A 6 -18.74 -29.00 -8.04
CA TYR A 6 -19.39 -28.17 -7.02
C TYR A 6 -18.47 -27.88 -5.81
N THR A 7 -17.21 -28.36 -5.82
CA THR A 7 -16.28 -28.02 -4.75
C THR A 7 -15.82 -26.57 -4.90
N PRO A 8 -16.00 -25.73 -3.88
CA PRO A 8 -15.51 -24.35 -3.91
C PRO A 8 -14.00 -24.32 -4.16
N ILE A 9 -13.56 -23.42 -5.04
CA ILE A 9 -12.12 -23.16 -5.23
C ILE A 9 -11.59 -22.58 -3.92
N PRO A 10 -10.54 -23.17 -3.30
CA PRO A 10 -9.97 -22.62 -2.08
C PRO A 10 -9.50 -21.17 -2.32
N GLN A 11 -9.91 -20.27 -1.44
CA GLN A 11 -9.46 -18.89 -1.49
C GLN A 11 -7.95 -18.84 -1.20
N GLN A 12 -7.22 -18.12 -2.05
CA GLN A 12 -5.80 -17.87 -1.88
C GLN A 12 -5.62 -16.47 -1.27
N PRO A 13 -4.65 -16.29 -0.35
CA PRO A 13 -4.33 -14.97 0.16
C PRO A 13 -3.97 -13.99 -0.96
N LEU A 14 -4.44 -12.77 -0.86
CA LEU A 14 -4.16 -11.69 -1.79
C LEU A 14 -3.02 -10.81 -1.28
N LEU A 15 -2.21 -10.30 -2.21
CA LEU A 15 -1.30 -9.20 -1.97
C LEU A 15 -1.95 -7.92 -2.50
N VAL A 16 -2.45 -7.09 -1.60
CA VAL A 16 -3.16 -5.84 -1.93
C VAL A 16 -2.26 -4.64 -1.66
N VAL A 17 -2.02 -3.86 -2.69
CA VAL A 17 -1.16 -2.67 -2.66
C VAL A 17 -2.03 -1.43 -2.77
N ILE A 18 -2.12 -0.65 -1.70
CA ILE A 18 -2.78 0.65 -1.69
C ILE A 18 -1.74 1.72 -1.97
N SER A 19 -1.84 2.34 -3.14
CA SER A 19 -0.97 3.43 -3.58
C SER A 19 -1.81 4.63 -4.04
N GLY A 20 -1.23 5.58 -4.75
CA GLY A 20 -1.93 6.76 -5.25
C GLY A 20 -1.38 8.06 -4.68
N LEU A 21 -2.12 9.18 -4.87
CA LEU A 21 -1.63 10.53 -4.64
C LEU A 21 -1.09 10.77 -3.22
N SER A 22 0.01 11.51 -3.14
CA SER A 22 0.42 12.12 -1.87
C SER A 22 -0.72 13.00 -1.36
N GLY A 23 -1.20 12.77 -0.13
CA GLY A 23 -2.37 13.50 0.39
C GLY A 23 -3.73 12.84 0.16
N ALA A 24 -3.85 11.76 -0.63
CA ALA A 24 -5.12 11.08 -0.87
C ALA A 24 -5.73 10.38 0.37
N GLY A 25 -4.99 10.28 1.48
CA GLY A 25 -5.52 9.70 2.72
C GLY A 25 -5.21 8.21 2.90
N LYS A 26 -4.18 7.67 2.24
CA LYS A 26 -3.75 6.26 2.37
C LYS A 26 -3.61 5.79 3.82
N ASP A 27 -3.02 6.61 4.70
CA ASP A 27 -2.86 6.28 6.13
C ASP A 27 -4.19 6.15 6.86
N SER A 28 -5.13 7.05 6.56
CA SER A 28 -6.47 7.05 7.14
C SER A 28 -7.24 5.80 6.72
N VAL A 29 -7.13 5.43 5.43
CA VAL A 29 -7.73 4.20 4.88
C VAL A 29 -7.17 2.96 5.59
N LEU A 30 -5.84 2.82 5.72
CA LEU A 30 -5.25 1.69 6.43
C LEU A 30 -5.67 1.63 7.89
N LYS A 31 -5.73 2.78 8.56
CA LYS A 31 -6.17 2.86 9.96
C LYS A 31 -7.63 2.42 10.11
N GLU A 32 -8.48 2.81 9.19
CA GLU A 32 -9.90 2.43 9.20
C GLU A 32 -10.10 0.95 8.86
N LEU A 33 -9.39 0.41 7.86
CA LEU A 33 -9.38 -1.04 7.56
C LEU A 33 -8.97 -1.87 8.79
N ARG A 34 -7.91 -1.45 9.51
CA ARG A 34 -7.49 -2.13 10.75
C ARG A 34 -8.57 -2.15 11.82
N LYS A 35 -9.31 -1.03 11.98
CA LYS A 35 -10.40 -0.94 12.97
C LYS A 35 -11.55 -1.90 12.69
N ARG A 36 -11.80 -2.23 11.42
CA ARG A 36 -12.88 -3.16 11.02
C ARG A 36 -12.61 -4.61 11.41
N GLY A 37 -11.36 -4.93 11.78
CA GLY A 37 -11.00 -6.22 12.37
C GLY A 37 -11.05 -7.41 11.42
N GLN A 38 -11.08 -7.17 10.10
CA GLN A 38 -10.96 -8.25 9.12
C GLN A 38 -9.61 -8.98 9.28
N PRO A 39 -9.54 -10.28 8.98
CA PRO A 39 -8.33 -11.09 9.18
C PRO A 39 -7.25 -10.79 8.13
N MET A 40 -6.81 -9.54 8.08
CA MET A 40 -5.79 -9.03 7.16
C MET A 40 -4.47 -8.80 7.89
N HIS A 41 -3.35 -9.00 7.21
CA HIS A 41 -2.03 -8.61 7.68
C HIS A 41 -1.63 -7.28 7.05
N PHE A 42 -1.32 -6.30 7.87
CA PHE A 42 -0.84 -4.99 7.41
C PHE A 42 0.66 -4.93 7.52
N VAL A 43 1.33 -4.84 6.38
CA VAL A 43 2.78 -4.79 6.29
C VAL A 43 3.34 -3.57 7.03
N VAL A 44 4.38 -3.81 7.82
CA VAL A 44 5.15 -2.76 8.50
C VAL A 44 6.40 -2.46 7.67
N THR A 45 6.52 -1.22 7.20
CA THR A 45 7.65 -0.75 6.39
C THR A 45 8.92 -0.65 7.22
N ALA A 46 10.04 -1.16 6.73
CA ALA A 46 11.36 -0.93 7.30
C ALA A 46 11.88 0.46 6.90
N THR A 47 12.60 1.12 7.79
CA THR A 47 13.22 2.45 7.54
C THR A 47 14.49 2.62 8.36
N ASN A 48 15.44 3.38 7.81
CA ASN A 48 16.70 3.73 8.47
C ASN A 48 16.65 5.05 9.28
N ARG A 49 15.51 5.77 9.23
CA ARG A 49 15.38 6.97 10.06
C ARG A 49 15.17 6.63 11.54
N PRO A 50 15.57 7.51 12.45
CA PRO A 50 15.21 7.38 13.85
C PRO A 50 13.70 7.36 14.08
N ALA A 51 13.26 6.59 15.09
CA ALA A 51 11.87 6.62 15.54
C ALA A 51 11.52 7.98 16.15
N ARG A 52 10.29 8.45 15.94
CA ARG A 52 9.72 9.59 16.65
C ARG A 52 9.22 9.14 18.03
N SER A 53 8.96 10.11 18.91
CA SER A 53 8.58 9.84 20.31
C SER A 53 7.29 9.03 20.47
N ASP A 54 6.39 9.09 19.48
CA ASP A 54 5.08 8.44 19.46
C ASP A 54 5.05 7.15 18.63
N GLU A 55 6.16 6.80 17.96
CA GLU A 55 6.26 5.62 17.10
C GLU A 55 6.80 4.40 17.85
N VAL A 56 6.24 3.25 17.57
CA VAL A 56 6.61 1.97 18.17
C VAL A 56 7.23 1.06 17.10
N ASN A 57 8.44 0.57 17.40
CA ASN A 57 9.14 -0.37 16.51
C ASN A 57 8.32 -1.66 16.31
N GLY A 58 8.25 -2.14 15.07
CA GLY A 58 7.49 -3.33 14.70
C GLY A 58 5.97 -3.09 14.54
N ARG A 59 5.45 -1.92 14.94
CA ARG A 59 4.05 -1.53 14.76
C ARG A 59 3.89 -0.45 13.69
N ASP A 60 4.61 0.66 13.84
CA ASP A 60 4.50 1.81 12.94
C ASP A 60 5.54 1.72 11.82
N TYR A 61 6.75 1.34 12.16
CA TYR A 61 7.87 1.02 11.28
C TYR A 61 8.76 -0.06 11.93
N ILE A 62 9.56 -0.75 11.11
CA ILE A 62 10.73 -1.51 11.54
C ILE A 62 11.91 -0.56 11.40
N PHE A 63 12.42 -0.06 12.54
CA PHE A 63 13.56 0.86 12.55
C PHE A 63 14.85 0.06 12.54
N ILE A 64 15.65 0.21 11.48
CA ILE A 64 16.92 -0.49 11.29
C ILE A 64 18.03 0.51 10.95
N ARG A 65 19.28 0.11 11.11
CA ARG A 65 20.44 0.95 10.79
C ARG A 65 20.74 0.93 9.29
N ASP A 66 21.52 1.91 8.83
CA ASP A 66 21.92 2.04 7.42
C ASP A 66 22.62 0.80 6.88
N GLU A 67 23.53 0.23 7.69
CA GLU A 67 24.28 -0.97 7.31
C GLU A 67 23.36 -2.19 7.14
N GLU A 68 22.36 -2.32 8.02
CA GLU A 68 21.38 -3.39 7.93
C GLU A 68 20.47 -3.20 6.72
N PHE A 69 20.04 -1.97 6.44
CA PHE A 69 19.23 -1.69 5.26
C PHE A 69 20.00 -1.97 3.96
N ALA A 70 21.27 -1.57 3.90
CA ALA A 70 22.15 -1.85 2.76
C ALA A 70 22.31 -3.37 2.53
N ARG A 71 22.55 -4.14 3.61
CA ARG A 71 22.60 -5.61 3.55
C ARG A 71 21.31 -6.18 2.97
N MET A 72 20.15 -5.73 3.44
CA MET A 72 18.84 -6.20 2.94
C MET A 72 18.64 -5.91 1.45
N ILE A 73 19.22 -4.81 0.93
CA ILE A 73 19.20 -4.53 -0.51
C ILE A 73 20.10 -5.51 -1.25
N GLU A 74 21.34 -5.71 -0.80
CA GLU A 74 22.34 -6.60 -1.42
C GLU A 74 21.86 -8.06 -1.45
N GLU A 75 21.20 -8.52 -0.38
CA GLU A 75 20.66 -9.87 -0.25
C GLU A 75 19.27 -10.05 -0.89
N ASP A 76 18.75 -9.02 -1.60
CA ASP A 76 17.40 -9.01 -2.21
C ASP A 76 16.28 -9.40 -1.23
N GLU A 77 16.41 -9.01 0.04
CA GLU A 77 15.41 -9.28 1.09
C GLU A 77 14.19 -8.36 1.03
N LEU A 78 14.25 -7.29 0.22
CA LEU A 78 13.17 -6.31 0.08
C LEU A 78 12.34 -6.57 -1.17
N LEU A 79 11.02 -6.64 -1.00
CA LEU A 79 10.07 -6.70 -2.10
C LEU A 79 10.10 -5.40 -2.91
N GLU A 80 10.15 -4.28 -2.21
CA GLU A 80 10.26 -2.92 -2.73
C GLU A 80 11.07 -2.08 -1.76
N TYR A 81 11.82 -1.10 -2.27
CA TYR A 81 12.43 -0.04 -1.47
C TYR A 81 12.57 1.24 -2.28
N ALA A 82 12.59 2.37 -1.57
CA ALA A 82 12.80 3.69 -2.14
C ALA A 82 13.61 4.58 -1.18
N LEU A 83 14.36 5.51 -1.76
CA LEU A 83 15.00 6.59 -1.02
C LEU A 83 14.07 7.81 -1.05
N VAL A 84 13.52 8.18 0.10
CA VAL A 84 12.57 9.28 0.24
C VAL A 84 13.11 10.28 1.26
N TYR A 85 13.41 11.51 0.83
CA TYR A 85 14.03 12.55 1.66
C TYR A 85 15.29 12.07 2.40
N ASN A 86 16.19 11.44 1.66
CA ASN A 86 17.45 10.87 2.18
C ASN A 86 17.28 9.80 3.27
N GLN A 87 16.13 9.14 3.29
CA GLN A 87 15.81 8.03 4.20
C GLN A 87 15.31 6.84 3.38
N TYR A 88 15.85 5.68 3.65
CA TYR A 88 15.37 4.46 3.03
C TYR A 88 14.05 4.02 3.65
N LYS A 89 13.17 3.51 2.80
CA LYS A 89 11.96 2.79 3.18
C LYS A 89 11.84 1.54 2.32
N GLY A 90 11.45 0.43 2.91
CA GLY A 90 11.33 -0.81 2.16
C GLY A 90 10.37 -1.79 2.82
N VAL A 91 9.93 -2.75 2.04
CA VAL A 91 9.02 -3.81 2.45
C VAL A 91 9.78 -5.14 2.52
N PRO A 92 10.01 -5.71 3.74
CA PRO A 92 10.67 -6.99 3.87
C PRO A 92 9.86 -8.14 3.25
N LYS A 93 10.46 -8.92 2.35
CA LYS A 93 9.83 -10.11 1.72
C LYS A 93 9.40 -11.14 2.75
N SER A 94 10.21 -11.34 3.79
CA SER A 94 9.93 -12.30 4.87
C SER A 94 8.59 -12.06 5.54
N GLN A 95 8.27 -10.79 5.82
CA GLN A 95 7.00 -10.40 6.44
C GLN A 95 5.80 -10.74 5.54
N VAL A 96 5.92 -10.46 4.25
CA VAL A 96 4.87 -10.75 3.27
C VAL A 96 4.66 -12.26 3.13
N ARG A 97 5.74 -13.04 2.98
CA ARG A 97 5.68 -14.51 2.89
C ARG A 97 5.02 -15.12 4.12
N GLN A 98 5.47 -14.76 5.32
CA GLN A 98 4.92 -15.28 6.57
C GLN A 98 3.43 -14.98 6.71
N ALA A 99 2.99 -13.79 6.31
CA ALA A 99 1.58 -13.42 6.36
C ALA A 99 0.75 -14.26 5.36
N MET A 100 1.23 -14.44 4.14
CA MET A 100 0.54 -15.25 3.13
C MET A 100 0.48 -16.74 3.53
N GLU A 101 1.55 -17.29 4.10
CA GLU A 101 1.58 -18.65 4.63
C GLU A 101 0.55 -18.87 5.75
N SER A 102 0.22 -17.81 6.50
CA SER A 102 -0.84 -17.85 7.52
C SER A 102 -2.26 -17.82 6.95
N GLY A 103 -2.42 -17.74 5.62
CA GLY A 103 -3.71 -17.68 4.94
C GLY A 103 -4.41 -16.32 5.01
N LYS A 104 -3.70 -15.25 5.42
CA LYS A 104 -4.25 -13.89 5.53
C LYS A 104 -3.92 -13.07 4.30
N ASP A 105 -4.88 -12.25 3.87
CA ASP A 105 -4.60 -11.18 2.91
C ASP A 105 -3.57 -10.21 3.45
N VAL A 106 -2.66 -9.80 2.58
CA VAL A 106 -1.57 -8.89 2.90
C VAL A 106 -1.88 -7.52 2.32
N ILE A 107 -2.00 -6.53 3.20
CA ILE A 107 -2.25 -5.14 2.81
C ILE A 107 -0.97 -4.34 2.99
N MET A 108 -0.51 -3.67 1.95
CA MET A 108 0.65 -2.78 2.03
C MET A 108 0.34 -1.41 1.42
N ARG A 109 1.11 -0.42 1.90
CA ARG A 109 1.05 0.95 1.40
C ARG A 109 2.42 1.36 0.88
N VAL A 110 2.47 1.73 -0.39
CA VAL A 110 3.66 2.26 -1.05
C VAL A 110 3.29 3.49 -1.89
N ASP A 111 4.28 4.21 -2.40
CA ASP A 111 4.07 5.22 -3.43
C ASP A 111 3.88 4.57 -4.81
N VAL A 112 3.65 5.39 -5.85
CA VAL A 112 3.41 4.87 -7.20
C VAL A 112 4.62 4.18 -7.81
N GLN A 113 5.86 4.57 -7.43
CA GLN A 113 7.08 3.94 -7.92
C GLN A 113 7.26 2.55 -7.27
N GLY A 114 6.98 2.47 -5.97
CA GLY A 114 6.96 1.21 -5.24
C GLY A 114 5.91 0.25 -5.79
N ALA A 115 4.71 0.73 -6.09
CA ALA A 115 3.66 -0.07 -6.72
C ALA A 115 4.10 -0.65 -8.06
N ALA A 116 4.76 0.15 -8.92
CA ALA A 116 5.31 -0.34 -10.19
C ALA A 116 6.42 -1.38 -9.98
N THR A 117 7.24 -1.22 -8.96
CA THR A 117 8.27 -2.21 -8.61
C THR A 117 7.63 -3.53 -8.17
N ILE A 118 6.58 -3.46 -7.33
CA ILE A 118 5.82 -4.64 -6.91
C ILE A 118 5.16 -5.30 -8.12
N ARG A 119 4.52 -4.54 -9.03
CA ARG A 119 3.91 -5.09 -10.25
C ARG A 119 4.91 -5.88 -11.09
N ARG A 120 6.16 -5.41 -11.23
CA ARG A 120 7.21 -6.15 -11.96
C ARG A 120 7.65 -7.44 -11.29
N LYS A 121 7.68 -7.45 -9.94
CA LYS A 121 8.11 -8.61 -9.15
C LYS A 121 6.97 -9.61 -8.88
N CYS A 122 5.73 -9.12 -8.84
CA CYS A 122 4.54 -9.90 -8.54
C CYS A 122 3.37 -9.41 -9.40
N LEU A 123 3.16 -10.05 -10.55
CA LEU A 123 2.10 -9.71 -11.51
C LEU A 123 0.71 -9.89 -10.91
N GLU A 124 0.57 -10.81 -9.96
CA GLU A 124 -0.70 -11.18 -9.34
C GLU A 124 -1.07 -10.27 -8.13
N ALA A 125 -0.25 -9.28 -7.80
CA ALA A 125 -0.62 -8.28 -6.79
C ALA A 125 -1.82 -7.45 -7.27
N VAL A 126 -2.76 -7.18 -6.35
CA VAL A 126 -3.90 -6.29 -6.59
C VAL A 126 -3.48 -4.86 -6.29
N LEU A 127 -3.39 -4.02 -7.30
CA LEU A 127 -2.95 -2.63 -7.16
C LEU A 127 -4.16 -1.68 -7.17
N ILE A 128 -4.36 -0.95 -6.07
CA ILE A 128 -5.43 0.03 -5.91
C ILE A 128 -4.82 1.43 -5.87
N PHE A 129 -5.21 2.28 -6.82
CA PHE A 129 -4.85 3.70 -6.84
C PHE A 129 -5.87 4.52 -6.06
N LEU A 130 -5.43 5.16 -4.98
CA LEU A 130 -6.26 6.07 -4.19
C LEU A 130 -6.06 7.52 -4.64
N THR A 131 -7.14 8.21 -4.94
CA THR A 131 -7.14 9.62 -5.35
C THR A 131 -8.12 10.44 -4.50
N THR A 132 -8.12 11.77 -4.70
CA THR A 132 -9.13 12.70 -4.20
C THR A 132 -10.19 12.96 -5.28
N GLU A 133 -11.31 13.55 -4.90
CA GLU A 133 -12.38 13.90 -5.85
C GLU A 133 -12.00 15.06 -6.79
N SER A 134 -11.05 15.92 -6.37
CA SER A 134 -10.55 17.03 -7.17
C SER A 134 -9.16 17.47 -6.72
N GLU A 135 -8.50 18.33 -7.52
CA GLU A 135 -7.23 18.96 -7.16
C GLU A 135 -7.40 19.91 -5.98
N GLU A 136 -8.53 20.61 -5.89
CA GLU A 136 -8.85 21.51 -4.77
C GLU A 136 -8.92 20.74 -3.45
N SER A 137 -9.58 19.57 -3.44
CA SER A 137 -9.61 18.67 -2.27
C SER A 137 -8.20 18.22 -1.89
N LEU A 138 -7.36 17.89 -2.87
CA LEU A 138 -5.97 17.52 -2.63
C LEU A 138 -5.18 18.65 -1.99
N VAL A 139 -5.22 19.85 -2.58
CA VAL A 139 -4.55 21.05 -2.08
C VAL A 139 -4.97 21.35 -0.65
N LYS A 140 -6.27 21.32 -0.35
CA LYS A 140 -6.82 21.51 1.00
C LYS A 140 -6.23 20.51 2.00
N ARG A 141 -6.14 19.24 1.63
CA ARG A 141 -5.58 18.19 2.49
C ARG A 141 -4.08 18.31 2.69
N LEU A 142 -3.36 18.75 1.66
CA LEU A 142 -1.92 19.00 1.76
C LEU A 142 -1.65 20.19 2.70
N HIS A 143 -2.41 21.28 2.59
CA HIS A 143 -2.33 22.43 3.51
C HIS A 143 -2.61 22.05 4.96
N ALA A 144 -3.63 21.23 5.21
CA ALA A 144 -4.00 20.82 6.58
C ALA A 144 -2.94 19.96 7.28
N ARG A 145 -2.00 19.38 6.55
CA ARG A 145 -0.95 18.49 7.10
C ARG A 145 0.32 19.18 7.55
N SER A 146 0.54 20.43 7.14
CA SER A 146 1.88 20.99 7.33
C SER A 146 1.88 22.47 7.69
N THR A 147 2.92 22.80 8.46
CA THR A 147 3.58 24.10 8.60
C THR A 147 4.44 24.41 7.36
N GLU A 148 4.04 23.98 6.16
CA GLU A 148 4.86 24.06 4.95
C GLU A 148 4.77 25.43 4.27
N THR A 149 5.83 25.80 3.55
CA THR A 149 5.88 26.99 2.72
C THR A 149 5.11 26.76 1.40
N ASP A 150 4.63 27.83 0.77
CA ASP A 150 3.91 27.75 -0.50
C ASP A 150 4.69 27.03 -1.60
N ASP A 151 6.03 27.17 -1.63
CA ASP A 151 6.90 26.47 -2.59
C ASP A 151 6.82 24.93 -2.44
N SER A 152 6.76 24.43 -1.21
CA SER A 152 6.65 22.99 -0.97
C SER A 152 5.29 22.44 -1.43
N LEU A 153 4.24 23.23 -1.32
CA LEU A 153 2.91 22.86 -1.79
C LEU A 153 2.85 22.76 -3.32
N HIS A 154 3.41 23.72 -4.05
CA HIS A 154 3.48 23.68 -5.51
C HIS A 154 4.22 22.44 -6.02
N LEU A 155 5.35 22.09 -5.39
CA LEU A 155 6.10 20.88 -5.71
C LEU A 155 5.27 19.59 -5.49
N ARG A 156 4.48 19.53 -4.41
CA ARG A 156 3.62 18.38 -4.12
C ARG A 156 2.45 18.25 -5.08
N VAL A 157 1.85 19.38 -5.49
CA VAL A 157 0.77 19.36 -6.50
C VAL A 157 1.32 18.92 -7.85
N ALA A 158 2.52 19.39 -8.24
CA ALA A 158 3.17 18.96 -9.46
C ALA A 158 3.50 17.45 -9.42
N ALA A 159 4.01 16.95 -8.29
CA ALA A 159 4.26 15.53 -8.11
C ALA A 159 2.97 14.70 -8.19
N ALA A 160 1.87 15.18 -7.60
CA ALA A 160 0.58 14.50 -7.66
C ALA A 160 0.03 14.39 -9.09
N ARG A 161 0.26 15.39 -9.94
CA ARG A 161 -0.11 15.32 -11.36
C ARG A 161 0.69 14.23 -12.09
N GLN A 162 2.00 14.11 -11.82
CA GLN A 162 2.83 13.03 -12.35
C GLN A 162 2.40 11.64 -11.84
N GLU A 163 1.95 11.56 -10.59
CA GLU A 163 1.38 10.33 -10.03
C GLU A 163 0.08 9.94 -10.74
N LEU A 164 -0.78 10.89 -11.13
CA LEU A 164 -2.02 10.66 -11.90
C LEU A 164 -1.75 10.05 -13.28
N ASP A 165 -0.68 10.43 -13.96
CA ASP A 165 -0.31 9.89 -15.27
C ASP A 165 -0.09 8.36 -15.23
N ARG A 166 0.14 7.82 -14.02
CA ARG A 166 0.41 6.40 -13.81
C ARG A 166 -0.81 5.57 -13.40
N ILE A 167 -2.01 6.14 -13.41
CA ILE A 167 -3.26 5.42 -13.03
C ILE A 167 -3.43 4.11 -13.80
N ASN A 168 -3.09 4.09 -15.09
CA ASN A 168 -3.26 2.91 -15.95
C ASN A 168 -2.35 1.72 -15.58
N GLU A 169 -1.41 1.88 -14.64
CA GLU A 169 -0.59 0.80 -14.10
C GLU A 169 -1.31 0.01 -12.99
N PHE A 170 -2.50 0.47 -12.58
CA PHE A 170 -3.26 -0.08 -11.46
C PHE A 170 -4.49 -0.87 -11.93
N ASP A 171 -4.95 -1.80 -11.10
CA ASP A 171 -6.14 -2.60 -11.39
C ASP A 171 -7.43 -1.83 -11.05
N TYR A 172 -7.38 -0.97 -10.03
CA TYR A 172 -8.53 -0.24 -9.50
C TYR A 172 -8.20 1.21 -9.18
N LEU A 173 -9.16 2.10 -9.44
CA LEU A 173 -9.15 3.51 -9.04
C LEU A 173 -10.22 3.73 -7.97
N VAL A 174 -9.83 4.22 -6.79
CA VAL A 174 -10.74 4.52 -5.69
C VAL A 174 -10.63 5.99 -5.31
N VAL A 175 -11.76 6.70 -5.32
CA VAL A 175 -11.83 8.11 -4.94
C VAL A 175 -12.17 8.23 -3.46
N ASN A 176 -11.25 8.79 -2.68
CA ASN A 176 -11.46 9.09 -1.26
C ASN A 176 -12.05 10.49 -1.11
N ARG A 177 -13.38 10.59 -1.08
CA ARG A 177 -14.11 11.86 -0.92
C ARG A 177 -14.00 12.43 0.49
N ASP A 178 -14.13 13.74 0.60
CA ASP A 178 -14.13 14.40 1.91
C ASP A 178 -15.29 13.87 2.76
N SER A 179 -15.00 13.59 4.04
CA SER A 179 -15.95 13.07 5.03
C SER A 179 -16.56 11.69 4.71
N GLN A 180 -16.09 10.98 3.69
CA GLN A 180 -16.61 9.67 3.26
C GLN A 180 -15.59 8.53 3.40
N LEU A 181 -14.71 8.61 4.38
CA LEU A 181 -13.67 7.59 4.60
C LEU A 181 -14.25 6.17 4.74
N SER A 182 -15.39 6.02 5.45
CA SER A 182 -16.03 4.71 5.61
C SER A 182 -16.45 4.12 4.27
N GLN A 183 -17.07 4.92 3.39
CA GLN A 183 -17.48 4.47 2.05
C GLN A 183 -16.27 4.11 1.17
N THR A 184 -15.17 4.87 1.30
CA THR A 184 -13.91 4.55 0.60
C THR A 184 -13.40 3.17 1.01
N VAL A 185 -13.47 2.85 2.30
CA VAL A 185 -13.05 1.55 2.83
C VAL A 185 -14.02 0.44 2.42
N ASP A 186 -15.34 0.70 2.39
CA ASP A 186 -16.35 -0.25 1.88
C ASP A 186 -16.04 -0.67 0.43
N ILE A 187 -15.64 0.27 -0.42
CA ILE A 187 -15.24 0.00 -1.81
C ILE A 187 -13.99 -0.88 -1.85
N ILE A 188 -12.98 -0.61 -1.03
CA ILE A 188 -11.74 -1.39 -0.98
C ILE A 188 -12.03 -2.82 -0.50
N GLU A 189 -12.85 -2.99 0.52
CA GLU A 189 -13.28 -4.32 1.00
C GLU A 189 -14.07 -5.08 -0.08
N ALA A 190 -14.95 -4.38 -0.81
CA ALA A 190 -15.68 -4.98 -1.94
C ALA A 190 -14.75 -5.44 -3.06
N ILE A 191 -13.69 -4.66 -3.38
CA ILE A 191 -12.66 -5.06 -4.34
C ILE A 191 -11.96 -6.34 -3.86
N ILE A 192 -11.51 -6.39 -2.61
CA ILE A 192 -10.85 -7.58 -2.03
C ILE A 192 -11.78 -8.80 -2.11
N GLN A 193 -13.04 -8.64 -1.75
CA GLN A 193 -14.05 -9.70 -1.86
C GLN A 193 -14.25 -10.16 -3.32
N ALA A 194 -14.35 -9.23 -4.27
CA ALA A 194 -14.47 -9.57 -5.69
C ALA A 194 -13.25 -10.35 -6.21
N GLU A 195 -12.05 -9.97 -5.78
CA GLU A 195 -10.81 -10.68 -6.17
C GLU A 195 -10.76 -12.11 -5.62
N HIS A 196 -11.33 -12.38 -4.44
CA HIS A 196 -11.47 -13.73 -3.91
C HIS A 196 -12.49 -14.60 -4.68
N HIS A 197 -13.42 -13.99 -5.41
CA HIS A 197 -14.47 -14.69 -6.17
C HIS A 197 -14.16 -14.81 -7.66
N ARG A 198 -12.90 -14.59 -8.06
CA ARG A 198 -12.47 -14.80 -9.46
C ARG A 198 -12.51 -16.29 -9.82
N THR A 199 -12.97 -16.59 -11.01
CA THR A 199 -12.92 -17.94 -11.59
C THR A 199 -11.47 -18.42 -11.81
N CYS A 200 -10.55 -17.48 -12.01
CA CYS A 200 -9.10 -17.68 -12.05
C CYS A 200 -8.47 -16.95 -10.86
N PRO A 201 -8.29 -17.61 -9.71
CA PRO A 201 -7.71 -16.98 -8.53
C PRO A 201 -6.30 -16.45 -8.78
N ARG A 202 -5.96 -15.33 -8.17
CA ARG A 202 -4.60 -14.82 -8.17
C ARG A 202 -3.71 -15.75 -7.34
N LYS A 203 -2.54 -16.10 -7.86
CA LYS A 203 -1.53 -16.93 -7.18
C LYS A 203 -0.28 -16.08 -6.98
N VAL A 204 -0.21 -15.44 -5.83
CA VAL A 204 0.94 -14.60 -5.46
C VAL A 204 2.18 -15.46 -5.26
N THR A 205 3.25 -15.15 -6.00
CA THR A 205 4.59 -15.76 -5.85
C THR A 205 5.60 -14.63 -5.61
N LEU A 206 6.47 -14.77 -4.57
CA LEU A 206 7.45 -13.77 -4.13
C LEU A 206 8.86 -14.33 -4.11
#